data_b32723a26252a7850edefc85c1f821cf
#
_entry.id   b32723a26252a7850edefc85c1f821cf
#
_cell.length_a   1.000
_cell.length_b   1.000
_cell.length_c   1.000
_cell.angle_alpha   90.00
_cell.angle_beta   90.00
_cell.angle_gamma   90.00
#
_symmetry.space_group_name_H-M   'P 1'
#
loop_
_entity.id
_entity.type
_entity.pdbx_description
1 polymer ?
#
loop_
_entity_poly.entity_id
_entity_poly.type
_entity_poly.pdbx_seq_one_letter_code
_entity_poly.pdbx_strand_id
1 'polypeptide(L)' 'MDDCLAQVALDFGGRPWLVWEAEFKREKIGEMPTEMFLHFFKSFSDTAKCNLNIKAEGTNEHHKIEAIFKAFAKAIK' A
#
# COMPACT_ATOMS: atom_id res chain seq x y z
N MET A 1 -4.28 -13.83 -7.80
CA MET A 1 -3.75 -14.03 -6.49
C MET A 1 -4.85 -14.36 -5.53
N ASP A 2 -4.94 -15.58 -5.14
CA ASP A 2 -6.15 -16.05 -4.50
C ASP A 2 -6.16 -15.93 -2.98
N ASP A 3 -4.99 -15.80 -2.40
CA ASP A 3 -4.86 -15.76 -0.95
C ASP A 3 -4.69 -14.35 -0.39
N CYS A 4 -4.68 -13.34 -1.25
CA CYS A 4 -4.50 -11.97 -0.82
C CYS A 4 -5.49 -11.04 -1.50
N LEU A 5 -5.94 -10.04 -0.76
CA LEU A 5 -6.84 -9.03 -1.26
C LEU A 5 -6.28 -7.67 -0.91
N ALA A 6 -6.24 -6.77 -1.87
CA ALA A 6 -5.81 -5.40 -1.63
C ALA A 6 -6.78 -4.43 -2.26
N GLN A 7 -7.04 -3.35 -1.52
CA GLN A 7 -7.90 -2.26 -1.99
C GLN A 7 -7.14 -0.96 -1.82
N VAL A 8 -7.15 -0.15 -2.85
CA VAL A 8 -6.51 1.16 -2.82
C VAL A 8 -7.52 2.19 -3.32
N ALA A 9 -7.76 3.20 -2.51
CA ALA A 9 -8.62 4.33 -2.89
C ALA A 9 -7.79 5.60 -2.82
N LEU A 10 -7.96 6.46 -3.79
CA LEU A 10 -7.11 7.62 -3.99
C LEU A 10 -7.95 8.82 -4.35
N ASP A 11 -7.69 9.97 -3.71
CA ASP A 11 -8.39 11.20 -3.99
C ASP A 11 -7.38 12.35 -4.00
N PHE A 12 -7.22 13.00 -5.13
CA PHE A 12 -6.28 14.09 -5.29
C PHE A 12 -6.82 15.44 -4.82
N GLY A 13 -8.07 15.54 -4.49
CA GLY A 13 -8.68 16.82 -4.15
C GLY A 13 -8.53 17.24 -2.70
N GLY A 14 -7.87 16.48 -1.88
CA GLY A 14 -7.88 16.73 -0.46
C GLY A 14 -6.51 17.00 0.15
N ARG A 15 -6.45 16.86 1.45
CA ARG A 15 -5.21 16.98 2.19
C ARG A 15 -4.40 15.70 2.05
N PRO A 16 -3.07 15.80 2.11
CA PRO A 16 -2.24 14.60 2.18
C PRO A 16 -2.62 13.79 3.41
N TRP A 17 -2.98 12.55 3.22
CA TRP A 17 -3.37 11.68 4.31
C TRP A 17 -3.20 10.23 3.88
N LEU A 18 -2.68 9.42 4.76
CA LEU A 18 -2.53 8.00 4.49
C LEU A 18 -3.25 7.19 5.56
N VAL A 19 -4.17 6.34 5.11
CA VAL A 19 -4.76 5.31 5.96
C VAL A 19 -4.16 3.99 5.51
N TRP A 20 -3.49 3.32 6.41
CA TRP A 20 -2.75 2.10 6.14
C TRP A 20 -3.31 0.96 6.97
N GLU A 21 -3.99 0.04 6.32
CA GLU A 21 -4.55 -1.14 6.98
C GLU A 21 -3.98 -2.39 6.33
N ALA A 22 -2.67 -2.51 6.42
CA ALA A 22 -1.95 -3.65 5.86
C ALA A 22 -0.85 -4.03 6.85
N GLU A 23 -1.07 -5.12 7.56
CA GLU A 23 -0.13 -5.56 8.58
C GLU A 23 0.88 -6.54 7.99
N PHE A 24 2.14 -6.31 8.27
CA PHE A 24 3.22 -7.20 7.87
C PHE A 24 3.94 -7.68 9.12
N LYS A 25 4.02 -8.99 9.29
CA LYS A 25 4.70 -9.58 10.45
C LYS A 25 6.17 -9.80 10.21
N ARG A 26 6.57 -9.92 8.94
CA ARG A 26 7.97 -10.08 8.59
C ARG A 26 8.65 -8.72 8.58
N GLU A 27 9.91 -8.69 9.02
CA GLU A 27 10.68 -7.46 8.98
C GLU A 27 11.13 -7.12 7.57
N LYS A 28 11.33 -8.15 6.74
CA LYS A 28 11.78 -7.95 5.36
C LYS A 28 11.05 -8.91 4.43
N ILE A 29 10.88 -8.48 3.21
CA ILE A 29 10.44 -9.33 2.11
C ILE A 29 11.54 -9.21 1.06
N GLY A 30 12.27 -10.32 0.85
CA GLY A 30 13.50 -10.24 0.08
C GLY A 30 14.49 -9.35 0.80
N GLU A 31 15.02 -8.37 0.12
CA GLU A 31 15.96 -7.42 0.68
C GLU A 31 15.27 -6.16 1.21
N MET A 32 13.97 -6.03 1.00
CA MET A 32 13.23 -4.80 1.34
C MET A 32 12.63 -4.89 2.74
N PRO A 33 13.00 -3.98 3.65
CA PRO A 33 12.32 -3.90 4.95
C PRO A 33 10.86 -3.55 4.74
N THR A 34 9.96 -4.25 5.45
CA THR A 34 8.54 -4.03 5.26
C THR A 34 8.07 -2.64 5.66
N GLU A 35 8.75 -2.01 6.60
CA GLU A 35 8.40 -0.64 6.99
C GLU A 35 8.59 0.36 5.85
N MET A 36 9.44 0.03 4.88
CA MET A 36 9.66 0.92 3.73
C MET A 36 8.43 1.02 2.84
N PHE A 37 7.57 0.02 2.86
CA PHE A 37 6.32 0.09 2.09
C PHE A 37 5.43 1.21 2.60
N LEU A 38 5.29 1.31 3.92
CA LEU A 38 4.53 2.39 4.53
C LEU A 38 5.15 3.74 4.21
N HIS A 39 6.47 3.83 4.32
CA HIS A 39 7.18 5.08 4.01
C HIS A 39 7.01 5.48 2.55
N PHE A 40 7.04 4.50 1.65
CA PHE A 40 6.84 4.79 0.23
C PHE A 40 5.48 5.44 -0.01
N PHE A 41 4.42 4.84 0.52
CA PHE A 41 3.08 5.36 0.28
C PHE A 41 2.82 6.66 1.03
N LYS A 42 3.41 6.81 2.21
CA LYS A 42 3.32 8.08 2.91
C LYS A 42 3.98 9.20 2.13
N SER A 43 5.16 8.94 1.58
CA SER A 43 5.86 9.93 0.76
C SER A 43 5.06 10.26 -0.49
N PHE A 44 4.47 9.25 -1.10
CA PHE A 44 3.64 9.48 -2.28
C PHE A 44 2.44 10.38 -1.93
N SER A 45 1.75 10.06 -0.83
CA SER A 45 0.60 10.85 -0.39
C SER A 45 0.99 12.31 -0.15
N ASP A 46 2.11 12.52 0.54
CA ASP A 46 2.58 13.87 0.85
C ASP A 46 3.00 14.62 -0.41
N THR A 47 3.74 13.98 -1.29
CA THR A 47 4.28 14.63 -2.50
C THR A 47 3.17 14.92 -3.52
N ALA A 48 2.28 13.97 -3.72
CA ALA A 48 1.19 14.12 -4.68
C ALA A 48 0.01 14.90 -4.09
N LYS A 49 0.03 15.19 -2.80
CA LYS A 49 -1.02 15.88 -2.08
C LYS A 49 -2.36 15.17 -2.26
N CYS A 50 -2.37 13.90 -1.95
CA CYS A 50 -3.56 13.09 -2.11
C CYS A 50 -3.91 12.35 -0.83
N ASN A 51 -5.20 12.04 -0.73
CA ASN A 51 -5.70 11.17 0.32
C ASN A 51 -5.58 9.74 -0.20
N LEU A 52 -4.88 8.89 0.53
CA LEU A 52 -4.59 7.55 0.08
C LEU A 52 -5.02 6.54 1.14
N ASN A 53 -5.90 5.63 0.76
CA ASN A 53 -6.36 4.57 1.65
C ASN A 53 -5.92 3.23 1.09
N ILE A 54 -5.17 2.48 1.88
CA ILE A 54 -4.68 1.17 1.49
C ILE A 54 -5.10 0.14 2.52
N LYS A 55 -5.77 -0.91 2.05
CA LYS A 55 -6.18 -2.01 2.89
C LYS A 55 -5.76 -3.30 2.21
N ALA A 56 -5.16 -4.21 2.95
CA ALA A 56 -4.76 -5.48 2.40
C ALA A 56 -4.88 -6.59 3.43
N GLU A 57 -5.26 -7.77 2.97
CA GLU A 57 -5.40 -8.96 3.79
C GLU A 57 -4.75 -10.13 3.06
N GLY A 58 -4.26 -11.08 3.82
CA GLY A 58 -3.67 -12.27 3.26
C GLY A 58 -2.58 -12.80 4.16
N THR A 59 -2.20 -14.05 3.94
CA THR A 59 -1.19 -14.71 4.76
C THR A 59 0.20 -14.67 4.15
N ASN A 60 0.28 -14.66 2.82
CA ASN A 60 1.58 -14.59 2.14
C ASN A 60 1.94 -13.13 1.94
N GLU A 61 2.96 -12.67 2.67
CA GLU A 61 3.28 -11.25 2.68
C GLU A 61 3.92 -10.76 1.39
N HIS A 62 4.62 -11.63 0.69
CA HIS A 62 5.13 -11.29 -0.64
C HIS A 62 3.97 -11.02 -1.60
N HIS A 63 2.98 -11.90 -1.61
CA HIS A 63 1.79 -11.72 -2.45
C HIS A 63 0.99 -10.50 -2.01
N LYS A 64 0.96 -10.25 -0.71
CA LYS A 64 0.23 -9.11 -0.18
C LYS A 64 0.79 -7.79 -0.72
N ILE A 65 2.10 -7.61 -0.68
CA ILE A 65 2.68 -6.36 -1.18
C ILE A 65 2.54 -6.25 -2.70
N GLU A 66 2.64 -7.36 -3.41
CA GLU A 66 2.38 -7.36 -4.86
C GLU A 66 0.95 -6.91 -5.16
N ALA A 67 -0.02 -7.42 -4.38
CA ALA A 67 -1.41 -7.04 -4.56
C ALA A 67 -1.63 -5.56 -4.30
N ILE A 68 -0.97 -5.01 -3.28
CA ILE A 68 -1.04 -3.59 -2.97
C ILE A 68 -0.52 -2.76 -4.14
N PHE A 69 0.64 -3.10 -4.67
CA PHE A 69 1.21 -2.34 -5.78
C PHE A 69 0.36 -2.43 -7.04
N LYS A 70 -0.22 -3.60 -7.32
CA LYS A 70 -1.11 -3.74 -8.47
C LYS A 70 -2.37 -2.91 -8.32
N ALA A 71 -2.96 -2.92 -7.12
CA ALA A 71 -4.15 -2.11 -6.84
C ALA A 71 -3.84 -0.63 -6.92
N PHE A 72 -2.68 -0.22 -6.41
CA PHE A 72 -2.24 1.15 -6.46
C PHE A 72 -2.04 1.61 -7.91
N ALA A 73 -1.41 0.78 -8.73
CA ALA A 73 -1.20 1.12 -10.14
C ALA A 73 -2.53 1.32 -10.88
N LYS A 74 -3.53 0.50 -10.56
CA LYS A 74 -4.85 0.66 -11.15
C LYS A 74 -5.54 1.94 -10.68
N ALA A 75 -5.35 2.30 -9.42
CA ALA A 75 -6.00 3.47 -8.84
C ALA A 75 -5.49 4.77 -9.43
N ILE A 76 -4.24 4.83 -9.85
CA ILE A 76 -3.67 6.07 -10.38
C ILE A 76 -3.79 6.22 -11.89
N LYS A 77 -4.38 5.26 -12.57
CA LYS A 77 -4.58 5.35 -14.02
C LYS A 77 -5.66 6.33 -14.40
#